data_53d4ecaf71ce761d39e298b3368fc456
#
_entry.id   53d4ecaf71ce761d39e298b3368fc456
#
_cell.length_a   1.000
_cell.length_b   1.000
_cell.length_c   1.000
_cell.angle_alpha   90.00
_cell.angle_beta   90.00
_cell.angle_gamma   90.00
#
_symmetry.space_group_name_H-M   'P 1'
#
loop_
_entity.id
_entity.type
_entity.pdbx_description
1 polymer ?
#
loop_
_entity_poly.entity_id
_entity_poly.type
_entity_poly.pdbx_seq_one_letter_code
_entity_poly.pdbx_strand_id
1 'polypeptide(L)'
;MNRSIALLMLSAVLFPACTNGDGVGPTFGPGTDTTSFFVTSTTSVTGDLGGLHGADNRCQTLAIAAGLGRKTWRAYLSVERDADNGGRPTDARSRIGEGPWWNANGILVARDVNDLHARKGDPSVFVDEHGNRIPGQWPNSPRPVEHDILTGSTAAGTLLAGLTCRDWTSSGTDAAAQVGHSDGLGPGGSTTGTLSSWNSAHANQNCADTAPRGGAGRIYCFAR
;
A
#
# COMPACT_ATOMS: atom_id res chain seq x y z
N MET A 1 48.67 54.55 -57.35
CA MET A 1 48.97 53.43 -56.49
C MET A 1 48.34 53.68 -55.14
N ASN A 2 47.09 53.24 -54.96
CA ASN A 2 46.32 53.41 -53.69
C ASN A 2 46.24 52.06 -52.99
N ARG A 3 46.80 51.98 -51.81
CA ARG A 3 46.65 50.81 -50.92
C ARG A 3 45.54 51.12 -49.93
N SER A 4 44.40 50.46 -50.09
CA SER A 4 43.30 50.44 -49.09
C SER A 4 43.66 49.49 -47.97
N ILE A 5 43.64 50.01 -46.75
CA ILE A 5 43.79 49.22 -45.52
C ILE A 5 42.38 48.83 -45.07
N ALA A 6 42.09 47.55 -45.07
CA ALA A 6 40.85 47.03 -44.56
C ALA A 6 40.93 46.85 -43.03
N LEU A 7 40.09 47.53 -42.27
CA LEU A 7 40.00 47.47 -40.82
C LEU A 7 39.08 46.30 -40.48
N LEU A 8 39.62 45.24 -39.89
CA LEU A 8 38.82 44.12 -39.34
C LEU A 8 38.21 44.53 -38.01
N MET A 9 36.89 44.69 -37.99
CA MET A 9 36.14 44.83 -36.75
C MET A 9 35.94 43.46 -36.12
N LEU A 10 36.56 43.20 -34.96
CA LEU A 10 36.38 42.02 -34.18
C LEU A 10 35.12 42.19 -33.26
N SER A 11 34.02 41.58 -33.66
CA SER A 11 32.80 41.57 -32.86
C SER A 11 32.96 40.56 -31.72
N ALA A 12 33.07 41.05 -30.48
CA ALA A 12 33.03 40.23 -29.30
C ALA A 12 31.59 39.74 -29.04
N VAL A 13 31.36 38.45 -29.16
CA VAL A 13 30.08 37.82 -28.79
C VAL A 13 30.12 37.59 -27.25
N LEU A 14 29.37 38.36 -26.53
CA LEU A 14 29.11 38.15 -25.12
C LEU A 14 28.13 36.97 -25.00
N PHE A 15 28.60 35.81 -24.48
CA PHE A 15 27.75 34.75 -24.02
C PHE A 15 27.18 35.14 -22.64
N PRO A 16 25.84 35.05 -22.41
CA PRO A 16 25.32 35.20 -21.08
C PRO A 16 25.79 34.01 -20.22
N ALA A 17 26.42 34.28 -19.09
CA ALA A 17 26.70 33.28 -18.08
C ALA A 17 25.38 32.69 -17.57
N CYS A 18 25.16 31.40 -17.77
CA CYS A 18 24.12 30.66 -17.06
C CYS A 18 24.42 30.75 -15.56
N THR A 19 23.68 31.58 -14.82
CA THR A 19 23.65 31.49 -13.38
C THR A 19 23.10 30.10 -13.03
N ASN A 20 23.91 29.31 -12.32
CA ASN A 20 23.48 28.10 -11.66
C ASN A 20 22.34 28.50 -10.71
N GLY A 21 21.10 28.35 -11.18
CA GLY A 21 19.96 28.37 -10.30
C GLY A 21 20.15 27.19 -9.35
N ASP A 22 20.31 27.47 -8.08
CA ASP A 22 20.24 26.47 -7.01
C ASP A 22 18.92 25.74 -7.18
N GLY A 23 18.98 24.57 -7.82
CA GLY A 23 17.87 23.65 -7.96
C GLY A 23 17.53 23.19 -6.55
N VAL A 24 16.59 23.89 -5.90
CA VAL A 24 15.88 23.34 -4.75
C VAL A 24 15.15 22.13 -5.28
N GLY A 25 15.79 20.95 -5.17
CA GLY A 25 15.12 19.68 -5.40
C GLY A 25 13.86 19.63 -4.53
N PRO A 26 12.84 18.85 -4.91
CA PRO A 26 11.63 18.75 -4.12
C PRO A 26 12.03 18.45 -2.67
N THR A 27 11.73 19.37 -1.76
CA THR A 27 11.87 19.15 -0.32
C THR A 27 10.83 18.13 0.07
N PHE A 28 11.24 16.87 0.16
CA PHE A 28 10.41 15.83 0.76
C PHE A 28 10.20 16.22 2.22
N GLY A 29 8.94 16.38 2.62
CA GLY A 29 8.58 16.68 4.00
C GLY A 29 9.13 15.58 4.94
N PRO A 30 9.32 15.90 6.24
CA PRO A 30 9.75 14.91 7.22
C PRO A 30 8.74 13.77 7.27
N GLY A 31 9.13 12.55 6.84
CA GLY A 31 8.30 11.34 6.84
C GLY A 31 8.41 10.46 5.61
N THR A 32 8.72 10.99 4.41
CA THR A 32 8.73 10.19 3.18
C THR A 32 9.81 9.11 3.14
N ASP A 33 10.97 9.34 3.75
CA ASP A 33 12.06 8.36 3.74
C ASP A 33 11.84 7.19 4.72
N THR A 34 11.10 7.40 5.79
CA THR A 34 10.81 6.36 6.80
C THR A 34 9.57 5.54 6.46
N THR A 35 8.60 6.10 5.73
CA THR A 35 7.35 5.41 5.39
C THR A 35 7.64 4.06 4.72
N SER A 36 7.11 3.01 5.30
CA SER A 36 7.31 1.63 4.85
C SER A 36 6.04 0.77 4.96
N PHE A 37 4.91 1.41 5.24
CA PHE A 37 3.60 0.79 5.32
C PHE A 37 2.50 1.77 4.93
N PHE A 38 1.47 1.28 4.22
CA PHE A 38 0.18 1.96 4.03
C PHE A 38 -0.94 0.97 3.67
N VAL A 39 -2.19 1.42 3.81
CA VAL A 39 -3.38 0.79 3.21
C VAL A 39 -3.65 1.49 1.88
N THR A 40 -4.00 0.78 0.81
CA THR A 40 -4.25 1.43 -0.49
C THR A 40 -5.38 2.46 -0.39
N SER A 41 -5.17 3.68 -0.88
CA SER A 41 -6.23 4.71 -1.01
C SER A 41 -7.24 4.33 -2.09
N THR A 42 -6.82 3.58 -3.11
CA THR A 42 -7.69 3.09 -4.17
C THR A 42 -8.42 1.82 -3.75
N THR A 43 -9.57 1.60 -4.37
CA THR A 43 -10.47 0.46 -4.13
C THR A 43 -10.43 -0.54 -5.30
N SER A 44 -10.96 -1.74 -5.08
CA SER A 44 -11.24 -2.73 -6.15
C SER A 44 -12.64 -3.27 -5.97
N VAL A 45 -13.45 -3.21 -7.02
CA VAL A 45 -14.81 -3.75 -6.98
C VAL A 45 -14.79 -5.26 -6.72
N THR A 46 -13.82 -5.96 -7.30
CA THR A 46 -13.74 -7.43 -7.23
C THR A 46 -12.48 -7.89 -6.50
N GLY A 47 -12.45 -9.16 -6.13
CA GLY A 47 -11.29 -9.84 -5.57
C GLY A 47 -10.23 -10.22 -6.61
N ASP A 48 -10.47 -9.95 -7.91
CA ASP A 48 -9.44 -10.05 -8.94
C ASP A 48 -8.52 -8.83 -8.88
N LEU A 49 -7.33 -9.04 -8.38
CA LEU A 49 -6.26 -8.04 -8.26
C LEU A 49 -5.16 -8.27 -9.31
N GLY A 50 -5.33 -9.22 -10.24
CA GLY A 50 -4.30 -9.68 -11.17
C GLY A 50 -3.26 -10.57 -10.48
N GLY A 51 -3.67 -11.34 -9.48
CA GLY A 51 -2.79 -12.18 -8.65
C GLY A 51 -1.86 -11.37 -7.76
N LEU A 52 -0.81 -12.01 -7.22
CA LEU A 52 0.19 -11.32 -6.39
C LEU A 52 0.92 -10.22 -7.15
N HIS A 53 1.28 -10.45 -8.42
CA HIS A 53 1.97 -9.47 -9.23
C HIS A 53 1.14 -8.21 -9.47
N GLY A 54 -0.16 -8.36 -9.76
CA GLY A 54 -1.07 -7.23 -9.92
C GLY A 54 -1.24 -6.44 -8.63
N ALA A 55 -1.38 -7.12 -7.49
CA ALA A 55 -1.47 -6.51 -6.18
C ALA A 55 -0.16 -5.77 -5.79
N ASP A 56 1.00 -6.36 -6.05
CA ASP A 56 2.30 -5.73 -5.81
C ASP A 56 2.50 -4.50 -6.70
N ASN A 57 2.12 -4.59 -7.98
CA ASN A 57 2.16 -3.46 -8.90
C ASN A 57 1.26 -2.31 -8.44
N ARG A 58 0.07 -2.61 -7.89
CA ARG A 58 -0.81 -1.60 -7.29
C ARG A 58 -0.14 -0.91 -6.10
N CYS A 59 0.49 -1.65 -5.19
CA CYS A 59 1.26 -1.09 -4.08
C CYS A 59 2.39 -0.20 -4.58
N GLN A 60 3.18 -0.67 -5.55
CA GLN A 60 4.29 0.08 -6.11
C GLN A 60 3.84 1.36 -6.82
N THR A 61 2.73 1.30 -7.59
CA THR A 61 2.18 2.45 -8.32
C THR A 61 1.71 3.54 -7.36
N LEU A 62 0.97 3.19 -6.30
CA LEU A 62 0.53 4.14 -5.29
C LEU A 62 1.71 4.73 -4.52
N ALA A 63 2.70 3.92 -4.17
CA ALA A 63 3.92 4.39 -3.55
C ALA A 63 4.68 5.40 -4.42
N ILE A 64 4.81 5.14 -5.72
CA ILE A 64 5.44 6.08 -6.67
C ILE A 64 4.66 7.41 -6.69
N ALA A 65 3.34 7.36 -6.80
CA ALA A 65 2.49 8.56 -6.82
C ALA A 65 2.59 9.38 -5.51
N ALA A 66 2.81 8.72 -4.38
CA ALA A 66 3.02 9.36 -3.08
C ALA A 66 4.48 9.78 -2.81
N GLY A 67 5.40 9.64 -3.78
CA GLY A 67 6.82 9.98 -3.60
C GLY A 67 7.64 8.92 -2.82
N LEU A 68 7.09 7.73 -2.61
CA LEU A 68 7.69 6.62 -1.86
C LEU A 68 8.33 5.56 -2.79
N GLY A 69 8.44 5.84 -4.09
CA GLY A 69 8.79 4.87 -5.13
C GLY A 69 10.23 4.33 -5.10
N ARG A 70 11.10 4.85 -4.21
CA ARG A 70 12.48 4.37 -4.08
C ARG A 70 12.61 3.00 -3.43
N LYS A 71 11.56 2.54 -2.73
CA LYS A 71 11.49 1.23 -2.09
C LYS A 71 10.72 0.25 -2.96
N THR A 72 10.97 -1.04 -2.79
CA THR A 72 10.15 -2.11 -3.38
C THR A 72 8.96 -2.39 -2.49
N TRP A 73 7.76 -2.28 -3.03
CA TRP A 73 6.53 -2.46 -2.29
C TRP A 73 5.85 -3.79 -2.61
N ARG A 74 5.34 -4.44 -1.58
CA ARG A 74 4.66 -5.73 -1.68
C ARG A 74 3.30 -5.69 -0.97
N ALA A 75 2.31 -6.33 -1.59
CA ALA A 75 1.01 -6.55 -0.97
C ALA A 75 1.10 -7.61 0.13
N TYR A 76 0.46 -7.36 1.26
CA TYR A 76 0.28 -8.35 2.33
C TYR A 76 -0.88 -9.28 1.99
N LEU A 77 -0.61 -10.27 1.16
CA LEU A 77 -1.58 -11.25 0.66
C LEU A 77 -0.98 -12.65 0.73
N SER A 78 -1.75 -13.61 1.24
CA SER A 78 -1.42 -15.03 1.12
C SER A 78 -2.02 -15.61 -0.16
N VAL A 79 -1.37 -16.63 -0.73
CA VAL A 79 -1.83 -17.39 -1.89
C VAL A 79 -1.59 -18.89 -1.71
N GLU A 80 -2.41 -19.70 -2.36
CA GLU A 80 -2.31 -21.15 -2.36
C GLU A 80 -1.27 -21.64 -3.37
N ARG A 81 -1.09 -20.89 -4.47
CA ARG A 81 -0.14 -21.19 -5.54
C ARG A 81 0.59 -19.91 -5.97
N ASP A 82 1.85 -19.83 -5.59
CA ASP A 82 2.73 -18.73 -5.96
C ASP A 82 3.68 -19.19 -7.07
N ALA A 83 3.59 -18.56 -8.23
CA ALA A 83 4.45 -18.88 -9.37
C ALA A 83 5.94 -18.64 -9.03
N ASP A 84 6.23 -17.58 -8.27
CA ASP A 84 7.59 -17.23 -7.84
C ASP A 84 8.14 -18.19 -6.77
N ASN A 85 7.26 -18.98 -6.13
CA ASN A 85 7.61 -20.01 -5.15
C ASN A 85 7.48 -21.44 -5.72
N GLY A 86 7.54 -21.59 -7.05
CA GLY A 86 7.43 -22.88 -7.73
C GLY A 86 6.04 -23.51 -7.58
N GLY A 87 4.99 -22.70 -7.52
CA GLY A 87 3.59 -23.15 -7.40
C GLY A 87 3.20 -23.61 -5.98
N ARG A 88 4.06 -23.39 -4.99
CA ARG A 88 3.77 -23.68 -3.57
C ARG A 88 3.04 -22.51 -2.92
N PRO A 89 2.36 -22.75 -1.78
CA PRO A 89 1.75 -21.67 -1.02
C PRO A 89 2.78 -20.62 -0.56
N THR A 90 2.31 -19.37 -0.45
CA THR A 90 3.08 -18.29 0.14
C THR A 90 2.24 -17.56 1.17
N ASP A 91 2.80 -17.41 2.36
CA ASP A 91 2.20 -16.70 3.49
C ASP A 91 2.42 -15.19 3.33
N ALA A 92 1.41 -14.38 3.64
CA ALA A 92 1.51 -12.91 3.59
C ALA A 92 2.66 -12.38 4.46
N ARG A 93 2.85 -12.97 5.66
CA ARG A 93 3.93 -12.58 6.58
C ARG A 93 5.34 -12.74 6.01
N SER A 94 5.55 -13.69 5.11
CA SER A 94 6.87 -13.94 4.51
C SER A 94 7.23 -12.97 3.39
N ARG A 95 6.26 -12.17 2.92
CA ARG A 95 6.43 -11.26 1.78
C ARG A 95 6.88 -9.86 2.16
N ILE A 96 6.75 -9.47 3.42
CA ILE A 96 6.84 -8.08 3.86
C ILE A 96 8.19 -7.68 4.50
N GLY A 97 9.16 -8.61 4.58
CA GLY A 97 10.44 -8.35 5.25
C GLY A 97 10.34 -8.48 6.78
N GLU A 98 11.26 -7.85 7.49
CA GLU A 98 11.43 -8.04 8.95
C GLU A 98 11.01 -6.83 9.79
N GLY A 99 10.82 -5.66 9.16
CA GLY A 99 10.52 -4.38 9.85
C GLY A 99 11.81 -3.60 10.22
N PRO A 100 11.71 -2.53 11.03
CA PRO A 100 10.48 -1.92 11.49
C PRO A 100 9.69 -1.21 10.37
N TRP A 101 8.37 -1.09 10.55
CA TRP A 101 7.51 -0.39 9.58
C TRP A 101 6.88 0.86 10.19
N TRP A 102 6.78 1.90 9.36
CA TRP A 102 6.26 3.22 9.70
C TRP A 102 5.20 3.63 8.69
N ASN A 103 4.11 4.22 9.14
CA ASN A 103 3.09 4.74 8.25
C ASN A 103 3.42 6.14 7.71
N ALA A 104 2.57 6.67 6.82
CA ALA A 104 2.76 7.98 6.19
C ALA A 104 2.74 9.17 7.17
N ASN A 105 2.21 8.98 8.39
CA ASN A 105 2.22 9.98 9.45
C ASN A 105 3.43 9.85 10.38
N GLY A 106 4.41 8.99 10.07
CA GLY A 106 5.58 8.76 10.90
C GLY A 106 5.30 7.97 12.18
N ILE A 107 4.16 7.27 12.26
CA ILE A 107 3.79 6.42 13.39
C ILE A 107 4.37 5.02 13.17
N LEU A 108 5.01 4.46 14.19
CA LEU A 108 5.51 3.09 14.18
C LEU A 108 4.34 2.11 14.08
N VAL A 109 4.29 1.37 12.96
CA VAL A 109 3.31 0.30 12.76
C VAL A 109 3.71 -0.94 13.55
N ALA A 110 4.93 -1.40 13.42
CA ALA A 110 5.47 -2.51 14.19
C ALA A 110 7.00 -2.53 14.11
N ARG A 111 7.65 -3.10 15.14
CA ARG A 111 9.11 -3.25 15.20
C ARG A 111 9.61 -4.43 14.38
N ASP A 112 8.81 -5.48 14.32
CA ASP A 112 9.11 -6.72 13.63
C ASP A 112 7.82 -7.50 13.27
N VAL A 113 7.96 -8.63 12.60
CA VAL A 113 6.85 -9.49 12.16
C VAL A 113 6.00 -9.98 13.34
N ASN A 114 6.59 -10.28 14.50
CA ASN A 114 5.85 -10.79 15.65
C ASN A 114 5.06 -9.66 16.32
N ASP A 115 5.67 -8.48 16.48
CA ASP A 115 5.01 -7.28 16.99
C ASP A 115 3.82 -6.89 16.10
N LEU A 116 3.97 -6.99 14.76
CA LEU A 116 2.90 -6.73 13.80
C LEU A 116 1.71 -7.67 14.00
N HIS A 117 1.96 -8.99 14.12
CA HIS A 117 0.88 -9.97 14.23
C HIS A 117 0.28 -10.05 15.66
N ALA A 118 0.93 -9.47 16.65
CA ALA A 118 0.36 -9.28 18.00
C ALA A 118 -0.57 -8.05 18.08
N ARG A 119 -0.59 -7.18 17.07
CA ARG A 119 -1.40 -5.96 17.09
C ARG A 119 -2.87 -6.22 16.81
N LYS A 120 -3.68 -5.28 17.29
CA LYS A 120 -5.06 -5.07 16.85
C LYS A 120 -5.08 -3.99 15.75
N GLY A 121 -6.15 -3.91 14.99
CA GLY A 121 -6.41 -2.77 14.12
C GLY A 121 -6.48 -1.47 14.92
N ASP A 122 -6.07 -0.37 14.28
CA ASP A 122 -6.06 0.96 14.87
C ASP A 122 -6.17 2.00 13.73
N PRO A 123 -7.22 2.84 13.71
CA PRO A 123 -7.46 3.76 12.61
C PRO A 123 -6.41 4.89 12.50
N SER A 124 -5.58 5.10 13.52
CA SER A 124 -4.47 6.05 13.47
C SER A 124 -3.18 5.45 12.92
N VAL A 125 -3.07 4.13 12.95
CA VAL A 125 -1.89 3.38 12.51
C VAL A 125 -2.06 2.86 11.08
N PHE A 126 -3.22 2.26 10.77
CA PHE A 126 -3.51 1.67 9.47
C PHE A 126 -4.15 2.71 8.54
N VAL A 127 -3.35 3.66 8.10
CA VAL A 127 -3.71 4.78 7.22
C VAL A 127 -3.27 4.53 5.77
N ASP A 128 -3.79 5.31 4.83
CA ASP A 128 -3.39 5.23 3.42
C ASP A 128 -2.00 5.86 3.16
N GLU A 129 -1.51 5.82 1.92
CA GLU A 129 -0.22 6.37 1.50
C GLU A 129 -0.12 7.90 1.65
N HIS A 130 -1.23 8.58 1.90
CA HIS A 130 -1.31 10.01 2.18
C HIS A 130 -1.51 10.34 3.67
N GLY A 131 -1.58 9.30 4.54
CA GLY A 131 -1.81 9.45 5.96
C GLY A 131 -3.28 9.63 6.37
N ASN A 132 -4.23 9.40 5.45
CA ASN A 132 -5.66 9.47 5.75
C ASN A 132 -6.14 8.18 6.40
N ARG A 133 -7.05 8.31 7.36
CA ARG A 133 -7.73 7.16 7.99
C ARG A 133 -8.66 6.49 6.98
N ILE A 134 -8.70 5.17 7.01
CA ILE A 134 -9.65 4.40 6.21
C ILE A 134 -11.05 4.52 6.84
N PRO A 135 -12.12 4.80 6.06
CA PRO A 135 -13.48 4.81 6.58
C PRO A 135 -13.83 3.52 7.31
N GLY A 136 -14.27 3.61 8.57
CA GLY A 136 -14.45 2.45 9.42
C GLY A 136 -15.58 2.63 10.45
N GLN A 137 -15.48 1.92 11.59
CA GLN A 137 -16.43 1.98 12.70
C GLN A 137 -15.99 2.96 13.80
N TRP A 138 -14.88 3.67 13.63
CA TRP A 138 -14.44 4.70 14.57
C TRP A 138 -15.39 5.92 14.59
N PRO A 139 -15.46 6.70 15.71
CA PRO A 139 -16.40 7.81 15.86
C PRO A 139 -16.24 8.87 14.77
N ASN A 140 -17.37 9.29 14.17
CA ASN A 140 -17.45 10.27 13.07
C ASN A 140 -16.71 9.86 11.80
N SER A 141 -16.50 8.56 11.58
CA SER A 141 -15.94 8.03 10.35
C SER A 141 -16.83 8.35 9.14
N PRO A 142 -16.27 8.71 7.98
CA PRO A 142 -17.03 8.79 6.73
C PRO A 142 -17.74 7.48 6.39
N ARG A 143 -18.76 7.57 5.55
CA ARG A 143 -19.48 6.42 5.00
C ARG A 143 -19.27 6.36 3.46
N PRO A 144 -19.28 5.18 2.84
CA PRO A 144 -19.47 3.85 3.45
C PRO A 144 -18.28 3.40 4.32
N VAL A 145 -18.47 2.34 5.11
CA VAL A 145 -17.38 1.65 5.83
C VAL A 145 -16.55 0.87 4.80
N GLU A 146 -15.21 0.97 4.89
CA GLU A 146 -14.26 0.37 3.95
C GLU A 146 -13.07 -0.30 4.67
N HIS A 147 -13.23 -0.60 5.95
CA HIS A 147 -12.17 -1.07 6.85
C HIS A 147 -11.79 -2.54 6.69
N ASP A 148 -12.57 -3.31 5.91
CA ASP A 148 -12.28 -4.71 5.59
C ASP A 148 -11.19 -4.75 4.52
N ILE A 149 -9.98 -5.10 4.94
CA ILE A 149 -8.81 -5.15 4.06
C ILE A 149 -8.54 -6.60 3.67
N LEU A 150 -8.40 -6.86 2.38
CA LEU A 150 -8.14 -8.19 1.83
C LEU A 150 -6.77 -8.71 2.28
N THR A 151 -6.68 -9.94 2.76
CA THR A 151 -5.43 -10.56 3.24
C THR A 151 -5.25 -12.03 2.86
N GLY A 152 -6.33 -12.82 2.86
CA GLY A 152 -6.26 -14.27 2.67
C GLY A 152 -5.49 -14.99 3.79
N SER A 153 -5.39 -14.38 4.98
CA SER A 153 -4.45 -14.82 6.02
C SER A 153 -5.13 -15.14 7.34
N THR A 154 -4.55 -16.03 8.10
CA THR A 154 -4.83 -16.21 9.54
C THR A 154 -4.32 -15.01 10.34
N ALA A 155 -4.68 -14.87 11.61
CA ALA A 155 -4.14 -13.83 12.48
C ALA A 155 -2.61 -13.89 12.62
N ALA A 156 -2.00 -15.07 12.46
CA ALA A 156 -0.55 -15.23 12.45
C ALA A 156 0.11 -14.85 11.11
N GLY A 157 -0.67 -14.41 10.12
CA GLY A 157 -0.17 -14.02 8.80
C GLY A 157 0.18 -15.17 7.87
N THR A 158 -0.21 -16.39 8.22
CA THR A 158 -0.08 -17.57 7.37
C THR A 158 -1.31 -17.71 6.45
N LEU A 159 -1.19 -18.47 5.39
CA LEU A 159 -2.29 -18.74 4.46
C LEU A 159 -3.53 -19.27 5.19
N LEU A 160 -4.70 -18.70 4.85
CA LEU A 160 -5.99 -19.28 5.16
C LEU A 160 -6.60 -19.84 3.87
N ALA A 161 -6.40 -21.13 3.64
CA ALA A 161 -6.77 -21.82 2.41
C ALA A 161 -8.27 -21.66 2.08
N GLY A 162 -8.59 -21.51 0.78
CA GLY A 162 -9.96 -21.31 0.27
C GLY A 162 -10.47 -19.87 0.42
N LEU A 163 -9.74 -18.97 1.08
CA LEU A 163 -10.12 -17.57 1.31
C LEU A 163 -9.14 -16.58 0.69
N THR A 164 -8.74 -16.80 -0.54
CA THR A 164 -7.79 -16.00 -1.31
C THR A 164 -8.37 -15.43 -2.62
N CYS A 165 -9.70 -15.47 -2.80
CA CYS A 165 -10.31 -15.18 -4.11
C CYS A 165 -9.58 -15.90 -5.27
N ARG A 166 -9.24 -17.21 -5.10
CA ARG A 166 -8.47 -18.01 -6.07
C ARG A 166 -7.14 -17.34 -6.42
N ASP A 167 -6.36 -17.08 -5.40
CA ASP A 167 -5.06 -16.41 -5.52
C ASP A 167 -5.15 -15.01 -6.16
N TRP A 168 -6.24 -14.29 -5.81
CA TRP A 168 -6.51 -12.90 -6.24
C TRP A 168 -6.73 -12.75 -7.74
N THR A 169 -7.34 -13.79 -8.37
CA THR A 169 -7.67 -13.81 -9.79
C THR A 169 -9.17 -14.02 -10.03
N SER A 170 -9.99 -14.07 -8.97
CA SER A 170 -11.43 -14.32 -9.10
C SER A 170 -12.26 -13.05 -8.94
N SER A 171 -13.17 -12.84 -9.89
CA SER A 171 -14.30 -11.92 -9.82
C SER A 171 -15.65 -12.66 -9.71
N GLY A 172 -15.64 -13.93 -9.25
CA GLY A 172 -16.83 -14.76 -9.16
C GLY A 172 -17.50 -14.72 -7.78
N THR A 173 -18.77 -15.17 -7.75
CA THR A 173 -19.56 -15.29 -6.51
C THR A 173 -19.30 -16.59 -5.75
N ASP A 174 -18.55 -17.51 -6.33
CA ASP A 174 -18.25 -18.85 -5.83
C ASP A 174 -16.90 -18.94 -5.10
N ALA A 175 -16.28 -17.80 -4.82
CA ALA A 175 -15.07 -17.66 -4.03
C ALA A 175 -15.20 -16.49 -3.04
N ALA A 176 -14.40 -16.51 -1.99
CA ALA A 176 -14.31 -15.46 -0.99
C ALA A 176 -12.87 -15.21 -0.56
N ALA A 177 -12.65 -14.16 0.21
CA ALA A 177 -11.37 -13.82 0.79
C ALA A 177 -11.48 -13.56 2.29
N GLN A 178 -10.43 -13.91 3.04
CA GLN A 178 -10.28 -13.43 4.41
C GLN A 178 -9.94 -11.95 4.39
N VAL A 179 -10.57 -11.19 5.30
CA VAL A 179 -10.31 -9.76 5.53
C VAL A 179 -9.93 -9.50 6.97
N GLY A 180 -9.23 -8.39 7.19
CA GLY A 180 -8.97 -7.84 8.52
C GLY A 180 -9.56 -6.44 8.65
N HIS A 181 -9.86 -6.02 9.88
CA HIS A 181 -10.37 -4.68 10.18
C HIS A 181 -9.22 -3.71 10.45
N SER A 182 -8.97 -2.77 9.54
CA SER A 182 -7.88 -1.80 9.71
C SER A 182 -8.02 -0.93 10.96
N ASP A 183 -9.24 -0.70 11.43
CA ASP A 183 -9.54 0.06 12.64
C ASP A 183 -9.70 -0.81 13.91
N GLY A 184 -9.68 -2.15 13.76
CA GLY A 184 -9.87 -3.10 14.86
C GLY A 184 -11.25 -3.10 15.49
N LEU A 185 -12.26 -2.61 14.78
CA LEU A 185 -13.61 -2.43 15.25
C LEU A 185 -14.61 -3.20 14.39
N GLY A 186 -15.48 -3.96 15.00
CA GLY A 186 -16.63 -4.56 14.36
C GLY A 186 -17.87 -3.66 14.44
N PRO A 187 -19.05 -4.17 14.02
CA PRO A 187 -20.30 -3.44 14.08
C PRO A 187 -20.58 -2.83 15.47
N GLY A 188 -20.99 -1.55 15.48
CA GLY A 188 -21.22 -0.82 16.73
C GLY A 188 -19.97 -0.54 17.57
N GLY A 189 -18.77 -0.63 16.98
CA GLY A 189 -17.50 -0.42 17.70
C GLY A 189 -17.04 -1.64 18.51
N SER A 190 -17.57 -2.83 18.24
CA SER A 190 -17.18 -4.06 18.95
C SER A 190 -15.73 -4.43 18.70
N THR A 191 -15.01 -4.79 19.77
CA THR A 191 -13.63 -5.33 19.73
C THR A 191 -13.57 -6.81 20.08
N THR A 192 -14.73 -7.49 20.10
CA THR A 192 -14.86 -8.88 20.58
C THR A 192 -14.29 -9.88 19.59
N GLY A 193 -13.54 -10.86 20.08
CA GLY A 193 -13.02 -11.98 19.28
C GLY A 193 -12.13 -11.51 18.13
N THR A 194 -12.36 -12.07 16.94
CA THR A 194 -11.57 -11.76 15.73
C THR A 194 -11.82 -10.36 15.15
N LEU A 195 -12.90 -9.66 15.56
CA LEU A 195 -13.25 -8.33 15.03
C LEU A 195 -12.19 -7.27 15.30
N SER A 196 -11.31 -7.47 16.28
CA SER A 196 -10.18 -6.57 16.53
C SER A 196 -8.93 -6.89 15.70
N SER A 197 -8.92 -7.98 14.93
CA SER A 197 -7.77 -8.37 14.13
C SER A 197 -7.62 -7.49 12.89
N TRP A 198 -6.45 -6.89 12.72
CA TRP A 198 -6.14 -6.07 11.55
C TRP A 198 -6.05 -6.89 10.26
N ASN A 199 -5.72 -8.19 10.34
CA ASN A 199 -5.44 -9.04 9.19
C ASN A 199 -6.34 -10.29 9.06
N SER A 200 -7.17 -10.61 10.06
CA SER A 200 -7.97 -11.85 10.04
C SER A 200 -9.26 -11.73 10.90
N ALA A 201 -10.20 -10.90 10.46
CA ALA A 201 -11.45 -10.68 11.18
C ALA A 201 -12.53 -11.69 10.76
N HIS A 202 -12.86 -11.76 9.48
CA HIS A 202 -13.87 -12.65 8.90
C HIS A 202 -13.66 -12.83 7.38
N ALA A 203 -14.42 -13.70 6.75
CA ALA A 203 -14.50 -13.76 5.29
C ALA A 203 -15.41 -12.65 4.75
N ASN A 204 -15.05 -12.05 3.60
CA ASN A 204 -15.95 -11.19 2.84
C ASN A 204 -17.15 -12.00 2.31
N GLN A 205 -18.10 -11.34 1.61
CA GLN A 205 -19.27 -12.05 1.08
C GLN A 205 -18.90 -12.95 -0.11
N ASN A 206 -18.16 -12.40 -1.09
CA ASN A 206 -17.65 -13.10 -2.26
C ASN A 206 -16.62 -12.23 -3.00
N CYS A 207 -16.05 -12.77 -4.10
CA CYS A 207 -15.03 -12.06 -4.88
C CYS A 207 -15.61 -11.24 -6.05
N ALA A 208 -16.90 -11.33 -6.34
CA ALA A 208 -17.55 -10.51 -7.37
C ALA A 208 -17.82 -9.08 -6.90
N ASP A 209 -18.01 -8.91 -5.58
CA ASP A 209 -18.21 -7.61 -4.96
C ASP A 209 -17.53 -7.57 -3.59
N THR A 210 -16.56 -6.70 -3.42
CA THR A 210 -15.79 -6.54 -2.18
C THR A 210 -16.41 -5.56 -1.20
N ALA A 211 -17.45 -4.78 -1.60
CA ALA A 211 -18.06 -3.73 -0.78
C ALA A 211 -18.97 -4.25 0.35
N PRO A 212 -19.74 -5.35 0.18
CA PRO A 212 -20.56 -5.87 1.26
C PRO A 212 -19.78 -6.14 2.54
N ARG A 213 -20.42 -5.94 3.71
CA ARG A 213 -19.87 -6.14 5.06
C ARG A 213 -18.79 -5.15 5.49
N GLY A 214 -18.53 -4.08 4.73
CA GLY A 214 -17.57 -3.06 5.11
C GLY A 214 -16.24 -3.09 4.33
N GLY A 215 -16.24 -3.75 3.18
CA GLY A 215 -15.08 -3.80 2.29
C GLY A 215 -15.10 -2.72 1.21
N ALA A 216 -13.99 -2.63 0.48
CA ALA A 216 -13.81 -1.84 -0.73
C ALA A 216 -12.66 -2.39 -1.60
N GLY A 217 -12.23 -3.63 -1.36
CA GLY A 217 -11.10 -4.24 -2.08
C GLY A 217 -9.77 -3.54 -1.87
N ARG A 218 -9.56 -2.93 -0.69
CA ARG A 218 -8.27 -2.38 -0.27
C ARG A 218 -7.32 -3.49 0.16
N ILE A 219 -6.02 -3.22 0.08
CA ILE A 219 -4.95 -4.11 0.53
C ILE A 219 -3.93 -3.36 1.36
N TYR A 220 -3.17 -4.07 2.20
CA TYR A 220 -2.01 -3.52 2.89
C TYR A 220 -0.77 -3.61 2.01
N CYS A 221 0.05 -2.57 2.02
CA CYS A 221 1.30 -2.46 1.28
C CYS A 221 2.47 -2.25 2.26
N PHE A 222 3.53 -3.04 2.08
CA PHE A 222 4.74 -2.97 2.87
C PHE A 222 5.95 -2.75 1.99
N ALA A 223 6.85 -1.86 2.40
CA ALA A 223 8.16 -1.72 1.78
C ALA A 223 9.11 -2.82 2.28
N ARG A 224 9.91 -3.33 1.36
CA ARG A 224 10.90 -4.38 1.60
C ARG A 224 12.31 -3.89 1.29
#